data_bd966bfb67b16e19868d146c2f1d70ff
#
_entry.id   bd966bfb67b16e19868d146c2f1d70ff
#
_cell.length_a   1.000
_cell.length_b   1.000
_cell.length_c   1.000
_cell.angle_alpha   90.00
_cell.angle_beta   90.00
_cell.angle_gamma   90.00
#
_symmetry.space_group_name_H-M   'P 1'
#
loop_
_entity.id
_entity.type
_entity.pdbx_description
1 polymer ?
#
loop_
_entity_poly.entity_id
_entity_poly.type
_entity_poly.pdbx_seq_one_letter_code
_entity_poly.pdbx_strand_id
1 'polypeptide(L)'
;MSGGDKPYRPDGAYFQRTAIFPPQIILENPRIRGKLPILDKSHRELGQPPRTPQMTLQAAEISPAEVHDLAARFETADVEEILTWAWERFGTRAGIGTSFQGAGLVMIHKAVQAGLPLPVFTLDTQLLFPETLELKRNLENFFEIKIESIHPEQTPEEQAAEHGPELWKSAPDLCCTMRKVLPLQKKLENLAVWMTGLRRQQSDTRQRTQILELYHFDVLRDHYILKLNPMANWSREAVWEYIAANKIPYNPLHDRGYRSIGCWPCTRAVGEGVNERAGRWTGFDKSECGIHTFLGDNI
;
A
#
# COMPACT_ATOMS: atom_id res chain seq x y z
N MET A 1 47.03 19.43 -27.27
CA MET A 1 47.07 17.97 -27.35
C MET A 1 45.74 17.53 -26.70
N SER A 2 44.71 17.58 -27.40
CA SER A 2 43.99 16.59 -28.21
C SER A 2 43.47 15.45 -27.35
N GLY A 3 42.25 15.53 -26.94
CA GLY A 3 41.42 14.46 -26.37
C GLY A 3 40.03 14.60 -26.92
N GLY A 4 39.70 13.75 -27.87
CA GLY A 4 38.53 13.88 -28.71
C GLY A 4 37.20 13.49 -28.02
N ASP A 5 36.21 14.30 -28.31
CA ASP A 5 34.80 14.02 -28.12
C ASP A 5 34.39 12.82 -28.98
N LYS A 6 33.70 11.86 -28.37
CA LYS A 6 32.91 10.85 -29.10
C LYS A 6 31.43 11.21 -29.04
N PRO A 7 30.73 11.18 -30.17
CA PRO A 7 29.32 11.58 -30.22
C PRO A 7 28.40 10.53 -29.65
N TYR A 8 27.39 11.00 -28.92
CA TYR A 8 26.21 10.29 -28.46
C TYR A 8 25.37 9.82 -29.66
N ARG A 9 25.09 8.52 -29.76
CA ARG A 9 24.11 7.95 -30.69
C ARG A 9 22.81 7.58 -29.93
N PRO A 10 21.65 8.06 -30.35
CA PRO A 10 20.38 7.64 -29.83
C PRO A 10 19.80 6.54 -30.73
N ASP A 11 20.08 5.30 -30.46
CA ASP A 11 19.39 4.16 -31.09
C ASP A 11 19.23 3.06 -30.06
N GLY A 12 18.00 2.82 -29.62
CA GLY A 12 17.76 1.71 -28.73
C GLY A 12 16.32 1.61 -28.28
N ALA A 13 15.56 0.86 -29.05
CA ALA A 13 14.19 0.48 -28.74
C ALA A 13 14.03 0.05 -27.28
N TYR A 14 13.15 0.73 -26.55
CA TYR A 14 12.65 0.28 -25.27
C TYR A 14 11.80 -0.99 -25.48
N PHE A 15 12.39 -2.15 -25.23
CA PHE A 15 11.62 -3.36 -24.99
C PHE A 15 10.93 -3.21 -23.63
N GLN A 16 9.63 -2.94 -23.63
CA GLN A 16 8.75 -3.18 -22.50
C GLN A 16 8.76 -4.68 -22.19
N ARG A 17 9.57 -5.08 -21.22
CA ARG A 17 9.38 -6.36 -20.54
C ARG A 17 8.41 -6.13 -19.38
N THR A 18 7.13 -6.30 -19.65
CA THR A 18 6.15 -6.61 -18.60
C THR A 18 6.60 -7.89 -17.92
N ALA A 19 7.03 -7.79 -16.68
CA ALA A 19 7.27 -8.95 -15.83
C ALA A 19 5.91 -9.53 -15.44
N ILE A 20 5.34 -10.32 -16.33
CA ILE A 20 4.23 -11.23 -16.02
C ILE A 20 4.84 -12.34 -15.17
N PHE A 21 4.64 -12.31 -13.87
CA PHE A 21 4.90 -13.47 -13.02
C PHE A 21 3.92 -14.56 -13.43
N PRO A 22 4.37 -15.69 -13.99
CA PRO A 22 3.46 -16.78 -14.29
C PRO A 22 2.93 -17.36 -12.96
N PRO A 23 1.64 -17.71 -12.88
CA PRO A 23 1.02 -18.32 -11.69
C PRO A 23 1.72 -19.60 -11.20
N GLN A 24 2.64 -20.14 -11.97
CA GLN A 24 3.36 -21.38 -11.70
C GLN A 24 4.41 -21.30 -10.58
N ILE A 25 4.95 -20.11 -10.25
CA ILE A 25 6.02 -20.01 -9.24
C ILE A 25 5.53 -20.33 -7.83
N ILE A 26 4.24 -20.14 -7.55
CA ILE A 26 3.65 -20.49 -6.23
C ILE A 26 3.37 -22.01 -6.15
N LEU A 27 3.18 -22.69 -7.29
CA LEU A 27 2.81 -24.11 -7.33
C LEU A 27 4.01 -25.08 -7.45
N GLU A 28 5.20 -24.61 -7.79
CA GLU A 28 6.38 -25.44 -8.01
C GLU A 28 7.34 -25.53 -6.81
N ASN A 29 7.06 -24.85 -5.71
CA ASN A 29 7.86 -25.03 -4.49
C ASN A 29 7.33 -26.27 -3.72
N PRO A 30 8.07 -27.39 -3.69
CA PRO A 30 7.60 -28.65 -3.10
C PRO A 30 7.34 -28.55 -1.59
N ARG A 31 7.82 -27.51 -0.91
CA ARG A 31 7.61 -27.28 0.52
C ARG A 31 6.28 -26.62 0.85
N ILE A 32 5.58 -26.05 -0.14
CA ILE A 32 4.26 -25.42 0.05
C ILE A 32 3.12 -26.40 -0.20
N ARG A 33 3.38 -27.54 -0.90
CA ARG A 33 2.36 -28.53 -1.26
C ARG A 33 1.67 -29.23 -0.08
N GLY A 34 2.18 -29.12 1.13
CA GLY A 34 1.65 -29.85 2.29
C GLY A 34 0.48 -29.19 3.02
N LYS A 35 0.06 -27.96 2.68
CA LYS A 35 -0.94 -27.22 3.46
C LYS A 35 -2.10 -26.59 2.65
N LEU A 36 -2.16 -26.81 1.35
CA LEU A 36 -3.31 -26.37 0.55
C LEU A 36 -4.22 -27.57 0.25
N PRO A 37 -5.54 -27.47 0.43
CA PRO A 37 -6.45 -28.54 0.00
C PRO A 37 -6.34 -28.71 -1.51
N ILE A 38 -6.14 -29.95 -1.94
CA ILE A 38 -6.07 -30.36 -3.35
C ILE A 38 -7.45 -30.12 -3.94
N LEU A 39 -7.59 -29.11 -4.80
CA LEU A 39 -8.78 -28.96 -5.63
C LEU A 39 -8.79 -30.08 -6.68
N ASP A 40 -9.75 -30.99 -6.55
CA ASP A 40 -10.04 -32.07 -7.47
C ASP A 40 -10.30 -31.51 -8.88
N LYS A 41 -9.53 -31.98 -9.87
CA LYS A 41 -9.61 -31.55 -11.27
C LYS A 41 -10.67 -32.28 -12.09
N SER A 42 -11.51 -33.09 -11.48
CA SER A 42 -12.58 -33.84 -12.20
C SER A 42 -13.87 -33.01 -12.16
N HIS A 43 -14.15 -32.26 -13.18
CA HIS A 43 -15.40 -31.82 -13.80
C HIS A 43 -15.25 -30.45 -14.45
N ARG A 44 -14.67 -30.40 -15.65
CA ARG A 44 -14.93 -29.30 -16.57
C ARG A 44 -16.16 -29.65 -17.40
N GLU A 45 -17.32 -29.17 -17.00
CA GLU A 45 -18.44 -29.01 -17.92
C GLU A 45 -18.20 -27.77 -18.79
N LEU A 46 -18.10 -27.99 -20.09
CA LEU A 46 -18.06 -26.97 -21.13
C LEU A 46 -19.45 -26.36 -21.23
N GLY A 47 -19.58 -25.04 -20.93
CA GLY A 47 -20.76 -24.31 -21.38
C GLY A 47 -21.47 -23.36 -20.40
N GLN A 48 -20.79 -22.79 -19.40
CA GLN A 48 -21.38 -21.64 -18.70
C GLN A 48 -20.79 -20.33 -19.21
N PRO A 49 -21.62 -19.28 -19.45
CA PRO A 49 -21.11 -17.94 -19.76
C PRO A 49 -20.24 -17.44 -18.59
N PRO A 50 -19.27 -16.54 -18.82
CA PRO A 50 -18.44 -15.99 -17.77
C PRO A 50 -19.35 -15.46 -16.66
N ARG A 51 -19.20 -16.04 -15.45
CA ARG A 51 -19.92 -15.53 -14.27
C ARG A 51 -19.50 -14.10 -14.04
N THR A 52 -20.47 -13.21 -13.94
CA THR A 52 -20.24 -11.86 -13.41
C THR A 52 -19.49 -12.02 -12.09
N PRO A 53 -18.39 -11.27 -11.87
CA PRO A 53 -17.63 -11.36 -10.61
C PRO A 53 -18.60 -11.30 -9.44
N GLN A 54 -18.58 -12.32 -8.56
CA GLN A 54 -19.33 -12.24 -7.32
C GLN A 54 -18.57 -11.27 -6.41
N MET A 55 -19.00 -10.00 -6.44
CA MET A 55 -18.54 -9.01 -5.45
C MET A 55 -18.80 -9.55 -4.06
N THR A 56 -17.82 -9.47 -3.16
CA THR A 56 -18.04 -9.74 -1.73
C THR A 56 -19.21 -8.89 -1.23
N LEU A 57 -19.97 -9.39 -0.26
CA LEU A 57 -21.09 -8.67 0.39
C LEU A 57 -20.73 -7.22 0.78
N GLN A 58 -19.46 -6.93 1.05
CA GLN A 58 -18.95 -5.62 1.46
C GLN A 58 -18.82 -4.61 0.30
N ALA A 59 -18.52 -5.08 -0.91
CA ALA A 59 -18.47 -4.23 -2.11
C ALA A 59 -19.85 -4.15 -2.82
N ALA A 60 -20.79 -5.04 -2.49
CA ALA A 60 -22.15 -5.04 -3.04
C ALA A 60 -23.02 -3.86 -2.54
N GLU A 61 -22.56 -3.10 -1.55
CA GLU A 61 -23.28 -1.94 -1.00
C GLU A 61 -23.21 -0.69 -1.92
N ILE A 62 -22.42 -0.75 -2.99
CA ILE A 62 -22.22 0.36 -3.93
C ILE A 62 -22.05 -0.17 -5.35
N SER A 63 -22.75 0.40 -6.30
CA SER A 63 -22.62 0.00 -7.71
C SER A 63 -21.35 0.58 -8.35
N PRO A 64 -20.79 -0.07 -9.40
CA PRO A 64 -19.68 0.50 -10.16
C PRO A 64 -19.97 1.90 -10.75
N ALA A 65 -21.22 2.16 -11.15
CA ALA A 65 -21.65 3.48 -11.63
C ALA A 65 -21.57 4.52 -10.52
N GLU A 66 -22.06 4.19 -9.33
CA GLU A 66 -21.99 5.07 -8.16
C GLU A 66 -20.52 5.33 -7.72
N VAL A 67 -19.64 4.32 -7.80
CA VAL A 67 -18.20 4.50 -7.55
C VAL A 67 -17.60 5.50 -8.54
N HIS A 68 -17.97 5.40 -9.83
CA HIS A 68 -17.50 6.33 -10.85
C HIS A 68 -17.94 7.77 -10.58
N ASP A 69 -19.22 7.97 -10.27
CA ASP A 69 -19.79 9.30 -9.99
C ASP A 69 -19.18 9.93 -8.72
N LEU A 70 -19.01 9.12 -7.66
CA LEU A 70 -18.36 9.56 -6.43
C LEU A 70 -16.89 9.87 -6.66
N ALA A 71 -16.15 9.06 -7.43
CA ALA A 71 -14.77 9.34 -7.76
C ALA A 71 -14.63 10.71 -8.45
N ALA A 72 -15.50 11.01 -9.44
CA ALA A 72 -15.51 12.31 -10.10
C ALA A 72 -15.81 13.47 -9.13
N ARG A 73 -16.78 13.31 -8.23
CA ARG A 73 -17.10 14.32 -7.20
C ARG A 73 -15.92 14.53 -6.23
N PHE A 74 -15.27 13.48 -5.80
CA PHE A 74 -14.18 13.54 -4.84
C PHE A 74 -12.89 14.16 -5.39
N GLU A 75 -12.73 14.27 -6.70
CA GLU A 75 -11.58 14.96 -7.31
C GLU A 75 -11.43 16.42 -6.85
N THR A 76 -12.53 17.06 -6.47
CA THR A 76 -12.57 18.47 -6.01
C THR A 76 -13.05 18.63 -4.58
N ALA A 77 -13.39 17.54 -3.90
CA ALA A 77 -13.87 17.57 -2.52
C ALA A 77 -12.72 17.74 -1.53
N ASP A 78 -13.02 18.33 -0.38
CA ASP A 78 -12.08 18.38 0.73
C ASP A 78 -11.91 17.00 1.37
N VAL A 79 -10.71 16.77 1.93
CA VAL A 79 -10.39 15.50 2.63
C VAL A 79 -11.42 15.20 3.72
N GLU A 80 -11.86 16.19 4.46
CA GLU A 80 -12.85 16.06 5.53
C GLU A 80 -14.21 15.59 5.01
N GLU A 81 -14.69 16.15 3.87
CA GLU A 81 -15.92 15.71 3.21
C GLU A 81 -15.83 14.22 2.82
N ILE A 82 -14.69 13.82 2.25
CA ILE A 82 -14.47 12.43 1.83
C ILE A 82 -14.45 11.47 3.03
N LEU A 83 -13.78 11.85 4.12
CA LEU A 83 -13.73 11.05 5.36
C LEU A 83 -15.11 10.95 6.02
N THR A 84 -15.86 12.04 6.05
CA THR A 84 -17.23 12.10 6.58
C THR A 84 -18.15 11.17 5.80
N TRP A 85 -18.11 11.21 4.46
CA TRP A 85 -18.86 10.27 3.62
C TRP A 85 -18.54 8.81 3.94
N ALA A 86 -17.26 8.49 4.09
CA ALA A 86 -16.84 7.11 4.40
C ALA A 86 -17.35 6.66 5.78
N TRP A 87 -17.27 7.53 6.78
CA TRP A 87 -17.77 7.26 8.13
C TRP A 87 -19.29 7.11 8.18
N GLU A 88 -20.05 8.06 7.62
CA GLU A 88 -21.52 8.04 7.63
C GLU A 88 -22.08 6.80 6.94
N ARG A 89 -21.42 6.33 5.87
CA ARG A 89 -21.92 5.19 5.11
C ARG A 89 -21.48 3.83 5.66
N PHE A 90 -20.28 3.71 6.18
CA PHE A 90 -19.67 2.42 6.52
C PHE A 90 -19.28 2.30 8.00
N GLY A 91 -19.26 3.38 8.75
CA GLY A 91 -18.91 3.40 10.17
C GLY A 91 -17.55 2.76 10.43
N THR A 92 -17.49 1.85 11.39
CA THR A 92 -16.25 1.15 11.78
C THR A 92 -15.71 0.20 10.71
N ARG A 93 -16.44 -0.03 9.62
CA ARG A 93 -15.94 -0.79 8.46
C ARG A 93 -15.16 0.08 7.46
N ALA A 94 -15.04 1.39 7.69
CA ALA A 94 -14.14 2.28 6.97
C ALA A 94 -12.87 2.49 7.80
N GLY A 95 -11.73 1.94 7.35
CA GLY A 95 -10.48 1.96 8.11
C GLY A 95 -9.36 2.74 7.44
N ILE A 96 -8.62 3.54 8.21
CA ILE A 96 -7.42 4.25 7.76
C ILE A 96 -6.20 3.34 7.95
N GLY A 97 -5.62 2.89 6.83
CA GLY A 97 -4.32 2.20 6.83
C GLY A 97 -3.18 3.20 6.72
N THR A 98 -2.27 3.20 7.68
CA THR A 98 -1.15 4.14 7.71
C THR A 98 0.20 3.47 7.90
N SER A 99 1.24 4.04 7.29
CA SER A 99 2.65 3.77 7.58
C SER A 99 3.33 4.98 8.22
N PHE A 100 2.55 5.88 8.80
CA PHE A 100 2.99 7.11 9.46
C PHE A 100 3.80 8.06 8.56
N GLN A 101 3.58 7.99 7.23
CA GLN A 101 4.08 9.00 6.32
C GLN A 101 3.17 10.24 6.36
N GLY A 102 3.70 11.39 5.99
CA GLY A 102 3.04 12.68 6.17
C GLY A 102 1.57 12.72 5.74
N ALA A 103 1.22 12.21 4.56
CA ALA A 103 -0.18 12.20 4.10
C ALA A 103 -1.12 11.39 5.01
N GLY A 104 -0.64 10.25 5.55
CA GLY A 104 -1.40 9.47 6.53
C GLY A 104 -1.62 10.21 7.84
N LEU A 105 -0.62 10.98 8.29
CA LEU A 105 -0.73 11.82 9.50
C LEU A 105 -1.75 12.93 9.33
N VAL A 106 -1.74 13.63 8.20
CA VAL A 106 -2.73 14.65 7.86
C VAL A 106 -4.14 14.08 7.83
N MET A 107 -4.33 12.93 7.20
CA MET A 107 -5.63 12.26 7.11
C MET A 107 -6.18 11.89 8.49
N ILE A 108 -5.35 11.32 9.37
CA ILE A 108 -5.74 10.99 10.75
C ILE A 108 -6.11 12.26 11.52
N HIS A 109 -5.29 13.32 11.43
CA HIS A 109 -5.57 14.57 12.11
C HIS A 109 -6.90 15.18 11.66
N LYS A 110 -7.18 15.21 10.34
CA LYS A 110 -8.46 15.70 9.81
C LYS A 110 -9.65 14.88 10.29
N ALA A 111 -9.51 13.55 10.36
CA ALA A 111 -10.55 12.69 10.93
C ALA A 111 -10.84 13.03 12.41
N VAL A 112 -9.79 13.20 13.22
CA VAL A 112 -9.92 13.56 14.64
C VAL A 112 -10.54 14.93 14.80
N GLN A 113 -10.10 15.94 14.03
CA GLN A 113 -10.66 17.31 14.07
C GLN A 113 -12.15 17.35 13.70
N ALA A 114 -12.57 16.49 12.76
CA ALA A 114 -13.97 16.35 12.37
C ALA A 114 -14.80 15.48 13.34
N GLY A 115 -14.20 14.99 14.43
CA GLY A 115 -14.88 14.10 15.39
C GLY A 115 -15.28 12.73 14.82
N LEU A 116 -14.60 12.25 13.78
CA LEU A 116 -14.89 10.99 13.11
C LEU A 116 -14.07 9.85 13.77
N PRO A 117 -14.71 8.89 14.49
CA PRO A 117 -13.98 7.81 15.17
C PRO A 117 -13.62 6.68 14.20
N LEU A 118 -12.96 7.02 13.10
CA LEU A 118 -12.50 6.07 12.09
C LEU A 118 -11.42 5.16 12.67
N PRO A 119 -11.53 3.83 12.55
CA PRO A 119 -10.49 2.89 12.93
C PRO A 119 -9.18 3.17 12.17
N VAL A 120 -8.07 3.23 12.91
CA VAL A 120 -6.73 3.41 12.33
C VAL A 120 -5.91 2.16 12.57
N PHE A 121 -5.21 1.67 11.53
CA PHE A 121 -4.32 0.52 11.64
C PHE A 121 -3.01 0.74 10.89
N THR A 122 -1.99 -0.01 11.31
CA THR A 122 -0.68 -0.06 10.66
C THR A 122 -0.19 -1.49 10.50
N LEU A 123 0.64 -1.74 9.50
CA LEU A 123 1.34 -3.02 9.34
C LEU A 123 2.64 -2.97 10.14
N ASP A 124 2.68 -3.64 11.28
CA ASP A 124 3.93 -3.86 11.99
C ASP A 124 4.61 -5.11 11.44
N THR A 125 5.54 -4.87 10.54
CA THR A 125 6.31 -5.94 9.88
C THR A 125 7.33 -6.62 10.80
N GLN A 126 7.47 -6.15 12.04
CA GLN A 126 8.55 -6.51 12.98
C GLN A 126 9.96 -6.20 12.44
N LEU A 127 10.02 -5.42 11.36
CA LEU A 127 11.23 -4.89 10.74
C LEU A 127 11.12 -3.35 10.58
N LEU A 128 10.28 -2.70 11.39
CA LEU A 128 10.17 -1.24 11.40
C LEU A 128 11.35 -0.63 12.16
N PHE A 129 11.67 0.63 11.85
CA PHE A 129 12.62 1.41 12.65
C PHE A 129 12.08 1.63 14.07
N PRO A 130 12.94 1.66 15.10
CA PRO A 130 12.53 2.03 16.45
C PRO A 130 11.81 3.38 16.51
N GLU A 131 12.27 4.37 15.73
CA GLU A 131 11.66 5.69 15.60
C GLU A 131 10.21 5.62 15.06
N THR A 132 9.90 4.64 14.21
CA THR A 132 8.53 4.43 13.70
C THR A 132 7.61 3.87 14.80
N LEU A 133 8.11 2.95 15.61
CA LEU A 133 7.37 2.37 16.73
C LEU A 133 7.15 3.40 17.86
N GLU A 134 8.13 4.24 18.11
CA GLU A 134 8.02 5.36 19.05
C GLU A 134 7.01 6.39 18.54
N LEU A 135 7.08 6.76 17.26
CA LEU A 135 6.12 7.68 16.65
C LEU A 135 4.69 7.15 16.79
N LYS A 136 4.45 5.86 16.59
CA LYS A 136 3.11 5.27 16.81
C LYS A 136 2.57 5.61 18.19
N ARG A 137 3.37 5.37 19.26
CA ARG A 137 2.96 5.68 20.64
C ARG A 137 2.70 7.18 20.85
N ASN A 138 3.55 8.02 20.28
CA ASN A 138 3.40 9.47 20.36
C ASN A 138 2.13 9.96 19.65
N LEU A 139 1.78 9.36 18.50
CA LEU A 139 0.55 9.67 17.76
C LEU A 139 -0.71 9.19 18.50
N GLU A 140 -0.67 8.01 19.14
CA GLU A 140 -1.78 7.52 19.96
C GLU A 140 -2.09 8.49 21.11
N ASN A 141 -1.05 9.03 21.75
CA ASN A 141 -1.21 10.04 22.80
C ASN A 141 -1.64 11.41 22.24
N PHE A 142 -1.06 11.85 21.12
CA PHE A 142 -1.35 13.16 20.53
C PHE A 142 -2.77 13.28 19.98
N PHE A 143 -3.25 12.20 19.35
CA PHE A 143 -4.60 12.15 18.77
C PHE A 143 -5.66 11.59 19.73
N GLU A 144 -5.25 11.05 20.88
CA GLU A 144 -6.13 10.33 21.85
C GLU A 144 -6.88 9.16 21.21
N ILE A 145 -6.21 8.43 20.29
CA ILE A 145 -6.78 7.28 19.60
C ILE A 145 -5.94 6.02 19.85
N LYS A 146 -6.51 4.86 19.52
CA LYS A 146 -5.76 3.61 19.42
C LYS A 146 -5.44 3.30 17.95
N ILE A 147 -4.22 2.90 17.68
CA ILE A 147 -3.77 2.47 16.36
C ILE A 147 -3.50 0.96 16.41
N GLU A 148 -4.32 0.19 15.73
CA GLU A 148 -4.19 -1.26 15.66
C GLU A 148 -2.91 -1.64 14.91
N SER A 149 -2.10 -2.54 15.50
CA SER A 149 -0.92 -3.12 14.83
C SER A 149 -1.29 -4.48 14.23
N ILE A 150 -1.16 -4.61 12.92
CA ILE A 150 -1.36 -5.86 12.19
C ILE A 150 -0.01 -6.53 11.99
N HIS A 151 0.13 -7.75 12.46
CA HIS A 151 1.38 -8.49 12.43
C HIS A 151 1.36 -9.62 11.39
N PRO A 152 2.53 -9.98 10.81
CA PRO A 152 2.69 -11.22 10.06
C PRO A 152 2.41 -12.44 10.93
N GLU A 153 2.08 -13.56 10.32
CA GLU A 153 1.88 -14.83 11.03
C GLU A 153 3.18 -15.39 11.63
N GLN A 154 4.31 -15.13 10.97
CA GLN A 154 5.64 -15.57 11.41
C GLN A 154 6.47 -14.40 11.95
N THR A 155 7.27 -14.66 12.96
CA THR A 155 8.33 -13.74 13.40
C THR A 155 9.47 -13.69 12.35
N PRO A 156 10.38 -12.70 12.41
CA PRO A 156 11.57 -12.68 11.56
C PRO A 156 12.44 -13.92 11.71
N GLU A 157 12.53 -14.48 12.92
CA GLU A 157 13.30 -15.67 13.24
C GLU A 157 12.68 -16.93 12.62
N GLU A 158 11.37 -17.12 12.73
CA GLU A 158 10.63 -18.22 12.12
C GLU A 158 10.73 -18.15 10.60
N GLN A 159 10.57 -16.96 10.01
CA GLN A 159 10.80 -16.74 8.58
C GLN A 159 12.22 -17.10 8.16
N ALA A 160 13.24 -16.72 8.96
CA ALA A 160 14.63 -17.04 8.66
C ALA A 160 14.92 -18.54 8.76
N ALA A 161 14.27 -19.25 9.68
CA ALA A 161 14.38 -20.70 9.80
C ALA A 161 13.79 -21.45 8.60
N GLU A 162 12.71 -20.95 8.01
CA GLU A 162 12.03 -21.58 6.86
C GLU A 162 12.64 -21.20 5.50
N HIS A 163 13.01 -19.92 5.33
CA HIS A 163 13.40 -19.36 4.03
C HIS A 163 14.87 -18.92 3.96
N GLY A 164 15.63 -19.08 5.03
CA GLY A 164 17.00 -18.59 5.18
C GLY A 164 17.05 -17.14 5.71
N PRO A 165 18.23 -16.72 6.19
CA PRO A 165 18.42 -15.40 6.77
C PRO A 165 18.24 -14.29 5.73
N GLU A 166 17.85 -13.11 6.19
CA GLU A 166 17.77 -11.90 5.38
C GLU A 166 16.95 -12.06 4.09
N LEU A 167 15.78 -12.71 4.17
CA LEU A 167 14.89 -12.93 3.02
C LEU A 167 14.61 -11.64 2.22
N TRP A 168 14.68 -10.48 2.87
CA TRP A 168 14.56 -9.17 2.21
C TRP A 168 15.70 -8.87 1.21
N LYS A 169 16.85 -9.59 1.28
CA LYS A 169 17.97 -9.50 0.31
C LYS A 169 17.83 -10.54 -0.79
N SER A 170 17.50 -11.80 -0.43
CA SER A 170 17.45 -12.92 -1.38
C SER A 170 16.15 -12.97 -2.19
N ALA A 171 15.02 -12.62 -1.58
CA ALA A 171 13.70 -12.63 -2.20
C ALA A 171 12.81 -11.51 -1.62
N PRO A 172 13.06 -10.22 -1.97
CA PRO A 172 12.35 -9.08 -1.39
C PRO A 172 10.84 -9.10 -1.65
N ASP A 173 10.38 -9.67 -2.76
CA ASP A 173 8.95 -9.80 -3.05
C ASP A 173 8.27 -10.80 -2.12
N LEU A 174 8.89 -11.96 -1.89
CA LEU A 174 8.37 -12.96 -0.95
C LEU A 174 8.34 -12.39 0.48
N CYS A 175 9.41 -11.70 0.90
CA CYS A 175 9.44 -11.03 2.20
C CYS A 175 8.30 -10.00 2.34
N CYS A 176 8.05 -9.17 1.32
CA CYS A 176 6.95 -8.21 1.33
C CYS A 176 5.58 -8.90 1.33
N THR A 177 5.43 -10.00 0.58
CA THR A 177 4.21 -10.79 0.57
C THR A 177 3.88 -11.31 1.96
N MET A 178 4.82 -11.97 2.62
CA MET A 178 4.61 -12.55 3.95
C MET A 178 4.38 -11.50 5.03
N ARG A 179 5.14 -10.37 4.97
CA ARG A 179 5.12 -9.38 6.05
C ARG A 179 4.17 -8.21 5.86
N LYS A 180 3.60 -8.06 4.67
CA LYS A 180 2.71 -6.93 4.37
C LYS A 180 1.45 -7.35 3.64
N VAL A 181 1.59 -8.06 2.50
CA VAL A 181 0.45 -8.37 1.62
C VAL A 181 -0.53 -9.27 2.33
N LEU A 182 -0.10 -10.43 2.82
CA LEU A 182 -0.98 -11.40 3.50
C LEU A 182 -1.62 -10.84 4.77
N PRO A 183 -0.88 -10.16 5.69
CA PRO A 183 -1.50 -9.51 6.85
C PRO A 183 -2.51 -8.44 6.47
N LEU A 184 -2.23 -7.64 5.43
CA LEU A 184 -3.17 -6.64 4.96
C LEU A 184 -4.42 -7.28 4.36
N GLN A 185 -4.31 -8.29 3.50
CA GLN A 185 -5.46 -9.01 2.93
C GLN A 185 -6.39 -9.51 4.03
N LYS A 186 -5.84 -10.15 5.06
CA LYS A 186 -6.60 -10.62 6.23
C LYS A 186 -7.33 -9.48 6.96
N LYS A 187 -6.68 -8.30 7.07
CA LYS A 187 -7.33 -7.11 7.67
C LYS A 187 -8.45 -6.59 6.78
N LEU A 188 -8.24 -6.52 5.46
CA LEU A 188 -9.21 -5.98 4.50
C LEU A 188 -10.48 -6.83 4.41
N GLU A 189 -10.43 -8.13 4.70
CA GLU A 189 -11.62 -9.01 4.76
C GLU A 189 -12.71 -8.49 5.71
N ASN A 190 -12.34 -7.68 6.70
CA ASN A 190 -13.26 -7.13 7.71
C ASN A 190 -13.64 -5.66 7.45
N LEU A 191 -13.21 -5.09 6.34
CA LEU A 191 -13.49 -3.70 5.98
C LEU A 191 -14.34 -3.62 4.71
N ALA A 192 -15.13 -2.55 4.60
CA ALA A 192 -15.82 -2.16 3.38
C ALA A 192 -15.02 -1.09 2.61
N VAL A 193 -14.29 -0.24 3.35
CA VAL A 193 -13.46 0.84 2.80
C VAL A 193 -12.07 0.81 3.42
N TRP A 194 -11.06 0.79 2.56
CA TRP A 194 -9.67 0.97 2.94
C TRP A 194 -9.19 2.35 2.50
N MET A 195 -8.93 3.23 3.46
CA MET A 195 -8.39 4.56 3.20
C MET A 195 -6.87 4.57 3.28
N THR A 196 -6.22 5.20 2.31
CA THR A 196 -4.75 5.26 2.21
C THR A 196 -4.25 6.68 2.00
N GLY A 197 -3.00 6.93 2.43
CA GLY A 197 -2.32 8.21 2.20
C GLY A 197 -1.55 8.26 0.87
N LEU A 198 -2.04 7.59 -0.19
CA LEU A 198 -1.44 7.69 -1.50
C LEU A 198 -1.62 9.09 -2.08
N ARG A 199 -0.57 9.57 -2.76
CA ARG A 199 -0.58 10.84 -3.51
C ARG A 199 -0.02 10.59 -4.90
N ARG A 200 -0.62 11.22 -5.92
CA ARG A 200 -0.18 11.10 -7.32
C ARG A 200 1.26 11.57 -7.52
N GLN A 201 1.69 12.55 -6.75
CA GLN A 201 3.03 13.13 -6.82
C GLN A 201 4.14 12.26 -6.20
N GLN A 202 3.82 11.17 -5.49
CA GLN A 202 4.81 10.38 -4.74
C GLN A 202 5.81 9.62 -5.63
N SER A 203 5.38 9.17 -6.80
CA SER A 203 6.20 8.45 -7.78
C SER A 203 5.46 8.34 -9.12
N ASP A 204 6.18 8.03 -10.18
CA ASP A 204 5.62 7.81 -11.51
C ASP A 204 4.56 6.70 -11.51
N THR A 205 4.79 5.63 -10.74
CA THR A 205 3.86 4.52 -10.59
C THR A 205 2.53 4.94 -9.96
N ARG A 206 2.48 6.08 -9.24
CA ARG A 206 1.30 6.56 -8.51
C ARG A 206 0.55 7.70 -9.19
N GLN A 207 1.04 8.20 -10.33
CA GLN A 207 0.41 9.32 -11.05
C GLN A 207 -1.06 9.06 -11.42
N ARG A 208 -1.42 7.78 -11.63
CA ARG A 208 -2.78 7.35 -11.99
C ARG A 208 -3.64 6.91 -10.82
N THR A 209 -3.20 7.13 -9.57
CA THR A 209 -3.98 6.77 -8.38
C THR A 209 -5.38 7.37 -8.46
N GLN A 210 -6.40 6.52 -8.42
CA GLN A 210 -7.79 6.94 -8.34
C GLN A 210 -8.11 7.43 -6.94
N ILE A 211 -8.95 8.45 -6.82
CA ILE A 211 -9.37 8.94 -5.49
C ILE A 211 -10.33 7.97 -4.81
N LEU A 212 -11.15 7.28 -5.59
CA LEU A 212 -11.99 6.16 -5.16
C LEU A 212 -12.02 5.11 -6.26
N GLU A 213 -11.82 3.85 -5.89
CA GLU A 213 -11.85 2.72 -6.80
C GLU A 213 -12.39 1.46 -6.14
N LEU A 214 -12.95 0.56 -6.96
CA LEU A 214 -13.21 -0.82 -6.55
C LEU A 214 -11.89 -1.58 -6.71
N TYR A 215 -11.31 -1.96 -5.57
CA TYR A 215 -9.98 -2.54 -5.52
C TYR A 215 -10.03 -4.05 -5.29
N HIS A 216 -9.50 -4.81 -6.26
CA HIS A 216 -9.42 -6.25 -6.18
C HIS A 216 -8.24 -6.67 -5.29
N PHE A 217 -8.47 -6.84 -4.00
CA PHE A 217 -7.41 -7.07 -3.03
C PHE A 217 -7.05 -8.56 -2.82
N ASP A 218 -7.93 -9.48 -3.18
CA ASP A 218 -7.66 -10.91 -3.17
C ASP A 218 -8.20 -11.55 -4.45
N VAL A 219 -7.34 -11.67 -5.45
CA VAL A 219 -7.69 -12.21 -6.77
C VAL A 219 -8.00 -13.70 -6.72
N LEU A 220 -7.38 -14.45 -5.81
CA LEU A 220 -7.62 -15.89 -5.69
C LEU A 220 -9.01 -16.21 -5.17
N ARG A 221 -9.56 -15.32 -4.32
CA ARG A 221 -10.90 -15.43 -3.76
C ARG A 221 -11.93 -14.52 -4.42
N ASP A 222 -11.51 -13.76 -5.44
CA ASP A 222 -12.33 -12.75 -6.12
C ASP A 222 -12.91 -11.68 -5.16
N HIS A 223 -12.10 -11.21 -4.21
CA HIS A 223 -12.52 -10.25 -3.20
C HIS A 223 -12.17 -8.82 -3.57
N TYR A 224 -13.15 -7.93 -3.45
CA TYR A 224 -13.04 -6.50 -3.71
C TYR A 224 -13.31 -5.68 -2.45
N ILE A 225 -12.70 -4.49 -2.38
CA ILE A 225 -12.94 -3.46 -1.37
C ILE A 225 -12.98 -2.09 -2.03
N LEU A 226 -13.68 -1.14 -1.43
CA LEU A 226 -13.54 0.26 -1.83
C LEU A 226 -12.18 0.78 -1.33
N LYS A 227 -11.32 1.18 -2.24
CA LYS A 227 -10.06 1.84 -1.90
C LYS A 227 -10.22 3.34 -2.11
N LEU A 228 -9.98 4.09 -1.05
CA LEU A 228 -10.18 5.53 -0.99
C LEU A 228 -8.84 6.21 -0.68
N ASN A 229 -8.46 7.17 -1.52
CA ASN A 229 -7.21 7.89 -1.44
C ASN A 229 -7.47 9.41 -1.29
N PRO A 230 -7.95 9.88 -0.12
CA PRO A 230 -8.39 11.27 0.05
C PRO A 230 -7.28 12.29 -0.18
N MET A 231 -6.04 11.86 -0.07
CA MET A 231 -4.85 12.69 -0.24
C MET A 231 -4.28 12.67 -1.68
N ALA A 232 -4.96 12.03 -2.66
CA ALA A 232 -4.44 11.80 -4.01
C ALA A 232 -3.92 13.09 -4.68
N ASN A 233 -4.61 14.20 -4.51
CA ASN A 233 -4.30 15.50 -5.11
C ASN A 233 -3.35 16.39 -4.29
N TRP A 234 -2.97 15.97 -3.08
CA TRP A 234 -2.12 16.79 -2.22
C TRP A 234 -0.66 16.75 -2.69
N SER A 235 -0.03 17.93 -2.72
CA SER A 235 1.41 18.01 -2.95
C SER A 235 2.19 17.61 -1.68
N ARG A 236 3.48 17.32 -1.86
CA ARG A 236 4.38 17.07 -0.73
C ARG A 236 4.48 18.31 0.17
N GLU A 237 4.61 19.45 -0.45
CA GLU A 237 4.74 20.76 0.21
C GLU A 237 3.51 21.02 1.07
N ALA A 238 2.30 20.91 0.52
CA ALA A 238 1.05 21.09 1.26
C ALA A 238 0.92 20.15 2.46
N VAL A 239 1.36 18.89 2.33
CA VAL A 239 1.38 17.92 3.44
C VAL A 239 2.30 18.40 4.57
N TRP A 240 3.52 18.85 4.25
CA TRP A 240 4.48 19.28 5.27
C TRP A 240 4.14 20.63 5.89
N GLU A 241 3.59 21.56 5.12
CA GLU A 241 3.04 22.83 5.63
C GLU A 241 1.90 22.58 6.64
N TYR A 242 1.01 21.64 6.31
CA TYR A 242 -0.08 21.26 7.22
C TYR A 242 0.43 20.64 8.52
N ILE A 243 1.40 19.71 8.43
CA ILE A 243 2.03 19.07 9.59
C ILE A 243 2.69 20.11 10.48
N ALA A 244 3.45 21.05 9.91
CA ALA A 244 4.13 22.10 10.65
C ALA A 244 3.13 23.05 11.32
N ALA A 245 2.10 23.51 10.59
CA ALA A 245 1.08 24.43 11.09
C ALA A 245 0.29 23.84 12.28
N ASN A 246 0.05 22.52 12.26
CA ASN A 246 -0.71 21.82 13.30
C ASN A 246 0.18 21.09 14.33
N LYS A 247 1.51 21.25 14.23
CA LYS A 247 2.51 20.65 15.14
C LYS A 247 2.33 19.12 15.29
N ILE A 248 1.94 18.46 14.22
CA ILE A 248 1.72 17.01 14.22
C ILE A 248 3.05 16.30 14.37
N PRO A 249 3.20 15.36 15.33
CA PRO A 249 4.42 14.56 15.45
C PRO A 249 4.68 13.76 14.17
N TYR A 250 5.93 13.73 13.71
CA TYR A 250 6.35 12.97 12.55
C TYR A 250 7.65 12.21 12.83
N ASN A 251 8.02 11.29 11.94
CA ASN A 251 9.22 10.45 12.12
C ASN A 251 10.50 11.29 11.97
N PRO A 252 11.38 11.37 12.99
CA PRO A 252 12.60 12.17 12.95
C PRO A 252 13.62 11.71 11.90
N LEU A 253 13.44 10.53 11.32
CA LEU A 253 14.24 10.08 10.19
C LEU A 253 14.05 10.98 8.96
N HIS A 254 12.93 11.69 8.82
CA HIS A 254 12.75 12.68 7.75
C HIS A 254 13.79 13.78 7.81
N ASP A 255 14.16 14.25 9.02
CA ASP A 255 15.19 15.27 9.23
C ASP A 255 16.60 14.74 8.95
N ARG A 256 16.75 13.41 8.89
CA ARG A 256 18.01 12.72 8.55
C ARG A 256 18.07 12.29 7.08
N GLY A 257 17.21 12.85 6.22
CA GLY A 257 17.22 12.60 4.78
C GLY A 257 16.46 11.35 4.33
N TYR A 258 15.68 10.71 5.19
CA TYR A 258 14.80 9.60 4.79
C TYR A 258 13.50 10.16 4.22
N ARG A 259 13.39 10.25 2.91
CA ARG A 259 12.19 10.82 2.26
C ARG A 259 10.98 9.91 2.28
N SER A 260 11.19 8.58 2.30
CA SER A 260 10.15 7.56 2.42
C SER A 260 10.65 6.48 3.37
N ILE A 261 9.88 6.18 4.42
CA ILE A 261 10.28 5.26 5.48
C ILE A 261 9.43 3.98 5.41
N GLY A 262 10.07 2.84 5.53
CA GLY A 262 9.42 1.52 5.62
C GLY A 262 10.21 0.59 6.52
N CYS A 263 10.40 -0.69 6.14
CA CYS A 263 11.26 -1.61 6.87
C CYS A 263 12.71 -1.13 6.86
N TRP A 264 13.40 -1.21 8.02
CA TRP A 264 14.78 -0.73 8.15
C TRP A 264 15.76 -1.40 7.16
N PRO A 265 15.63 -2.70 6.80
CA PRO A 265 16.56 -3.30 5.85
C PRO A 265 16.42 -2.74 4.42
N CYS A 266 15.22 -2.25 4.08
CA CYS A 266 14.85 -1.83 2.73
C CYS A 266 14.75 -0.31 2.58
N THR A 267 15.27 0.48 3.52
CA THR A 267 15.15 1.94 3.52
C THR A 267 16.48 2.60 3.80
N ARG A 268 16.82 3.62 3.00
CA ARG A 268 18.04 4.42 3.13
C ARG A 268 17.71 5.91 3.05
N ALA A 269 18.53 6.72 3.68
CA ALA A 269 18.53 8.16 3.46
C ALA A 269 18.96 8.46 2.01
N VAL A 270 18.42 9.54 1.44
CA VAL A 270 18.71 9.98 0.07
C VAL A 270 18.96 11.48 0.05
N GLY A 271 19.77 11.93 -0.93
CA GLY A 271 20.07 13.35 -1.11
C GLY A 271 18.85 14.18 -1.52
N GLU A 272 19.05 15.49 -1.56
CA GLU A 272 18.06 16.42 -2.08
C GLU A 272 17.88 16.25 -3.61
N GLY A 273 16.69 16.62 -4.10
CA GLY A 273 16.39 16.64 -5.54
C GLY A 273 16.08 15.28 -6.17
N VAL A 274 16.14 14.16 -5.42
CA VAL A 274 15.77 12.83 -5.93
C VAL A 274 14.29 12.50 -5.65
N ASN A 275 13.77 11.51 -6.38
CA ASN A 275 12.43 10.98 -6.18
C ASN A 275 12.18 10.62 -4.71
N GLU A 276 10.98 10.90 -4.20
CA GLU A 276 10.60 10.66 -2.79
C GLU A 276 10.84 9.22 -2.34
N ARG A 277 10.75 8.26 -3.25
CA ARG A 277 10.92 6.82 -2.97
C ARG A 277 12.30 6.24 -3.35
N ALA A 278 13.23 7.06 -3.82
CA ALA A 278 14.56 6.60 -4.27
C ALA A 278 15.37 5.85 -3.20
N GLY A 279 15.10 6.09 -1.91
CA GLY A 279 15.72 5.37 -0.79
C GLY A 279 15.12 3.99 -0.49
N ARG A 280 14.11 3.53 -1.27
CA ARG A 280 13.44 2.24 -1.05
C ARG A 280 14.04 1.17 -1.96
N TRP A 281 14.30 -0.02 -1.39
CA TRP A 281 14.85 -1.19 -2.10
C TRP A 281 16.07 -0.87 -2.97
N THR A 282 16.97 -0.02 -2.48
CA THR A 282 18.18 0.37 -3.19
C THR A 282 19.00 -0.86 -3.63
N GLY A 283 19.29 -0.97 -4.92
CA GLY A 283 19.98 -2.12 -5.51
C GLY A 283 19.07 -3.25 -6.01
N PHE A 284 17.76 -3.06 -5.95
CA PHE A 284 16.77 -4.01 -6.50
C PHE A 284 15.96 -3.34 -7.60
N ASP A 285 15.54 -4.10 -8.59
CA ASP A 285 14.55 -3.70 -9.60
C ASP A 285 13.14 -3.80 -8.99
N LYS A 286 12.87 -2.93 -8.00
CA LYS A 286 11.62 -2.91 -7.23
C LYS A 286 11.29 -1.50 -6.81
N SER A 287 10.08 -1.04 -7.12
CA SER A 287 9.57 0.30 -6.79
C SER A 287 8.43 0.27 -5.75
N GLU A 288 7.68 -0.83 -5.67
CA GLU A 288 6.52 -0.98 -4.78
C GLU A 288 6.57 -2.27 -3.96
N CYS A 289 5.90 -2.27 -2.80
CA CYS A 289 5.88 -3.42 -1.89
C CYS A 289 4.74 -4.42 -2.15
N GLY A 290 3.90 -4.18 -3.16
CA GLY A 290 2.80 -5.06 -3.51
C GLY A 290 1.48 -4.81 -2.78
N ILE A 291 1.43 -3.98 -1.73
CA ILE A 291 0.17 -3.72 -1.01
C ILE A 291 -0.83 -2.85 -1.78
N HIS A 292 -0.37 -2.16 -2.82
CA HIS A 292 -1.22 -1.33 -3.68
C HIS A 292 -1.33 -1.88 -5.10
N THR A 293 -0.67 -3.02 -5.39
CA THR A 293 -0.57 -3.65 -6.71
C THR A 293 -0.69 -5.15 -6.57
N PHE A 294 -1.82 -5.67 -6.09
CA PHE A 294 -1.95 -7.10 -5.78
C PHE A 294 -1.81 -8.02 -6.98
N LEU A 295 -2.07 -7.60 -8.19
CA LEU A 295 -1.67 -8.26 -9.45
C LEU A 295 -1.80 -7.24 -10.58
N GLY A 296 -0.69 -6.70 -11.07
CA GLY A 296 -0.57 -5.90 -12.29
C GLY A 296 -1.57 -4.74 -12.44
N ASP A 297 -1.09 -3.59 -12.80
CA ASP A 297 -1.83 -2.45 -13.36
C ASP A 297 -2.72 -1.57 -12.45
N ASN A 298 -3.00 -1.91 -11.19
CA ASN A 298 -3.81 -1.07 -10.32
C ASN A 298 -2.93 -0.25 -9.35
N ILE A 299 -2.49 0.90 -9.79
CA ILE A 299 -2.08 2.05 -8.97
C ILE A 299 -2.79 3.27 -9.49
#